data_72135e42a3a318a9270418e0e354ee68
#
_entry.id   72135e42a3a318a9270418e0e354ee68
#
_cell.length_a   1.000
_cell.length_b   1.000
_cell.length_c   1.000
_cell.angle_alpha   90.00
_cell.angle_beta   90.00
_cell.angle_gamma   90.00
#
_symmetry.space_group_name_H-M   'P 1'
#
loop_
_entity.id
_entity.type
_entity.pdbx_description
1 polymer ?
#
loop_
_entity_poly.entity_id
_entity_poly.type
_entity_poly.pdbx_seq_one_letter_code
_entity_poly.pdbx_strand_id
1 'polypeptide(L)'
;MFVSSAIICQISIAPLSADSVGLIHGIGVGINYGQIANNLPSPSRVAVLLKSLNISRVKLYDADPNVLRAFSNSDVEFIIGLPNDNLAAMTDPTKAQAWIQQNVQPFLPQTKITCITVGNEILSGTDKQLMSNLLPAMQSVHSALVSLELDDQVGVVTAHSLAILAESFPPSSGSFRQDLGGYLQPLLNFHSQINSPFLINAYPYFAYKDNPDEVSLDYVLFRPNQGTTDPVTNLKYDNMLYAQIDAVYSAIKAMGHTDIVVRISETGWPSKGDSNEAGATRDNAGIYNSNLLQRIAENQGTPARPSLPIDIYVFALFNEDLKPGPTSERNYGLYYPDGTPVYDIGLQSQLPQIASAAFYIDSASTRNVRATLSLIPYPLSLFLHLSMI
;
A
#
# COMPACT_ATOMS: atom_id res chain seq x y z
N MET A 1 58.69 0.14 41.24
CA MET A 1 57.87 1.29 40.79
C MET A 1 57.53 1.07 39.31
N PHE A 2 56.47 0.35 39.06
CA PHE A 2 55.96 0.16 37.67
C PHE A 2 54.61 0.85 37.56
N VAL A 3 54.55 1.90 36.77
CA VAL A 3 53.34 2.65 36.47
C VAL A 3 52.70 1.96 35.26
N SER A 4 51.56 1.35 35.48
CA SER A 4 50.74 0.75 34.42
C SER A 4 49.88 1.81 33.78
N SER A 5 50.19 2.15 32.51
CA SER A 5 49.38 3.04 31.72
C SER A 5 48.19 2.28 31.12
N ALA A 6 46.98 2.54 31.62
CA ALA A 6 45.76 2.08 31.03
C ALA A 6 45.45 2.89 29.77
N ILE A 7 45.47 2.23 28.61
CA ILE A 7 45.03 2.79 27.34
C ILE A 7 43.49 2.75 27.36
N ILE A 8 42.86 3.92 27.56
CA ILE A 8 41.41 4.09 27.35
C ILE A 8 41.20 4.22 25.84
N CYS A 9 40.67 3.15 25.25
CA CYS A 9 40.19 3.18 23.86
C CYS A 9 38.89 3.96 23.82
N GLN A 10 38.96 5.23 23.47
CA GLN A 10 37.79 6.04 23.15
C GLN A 10 37.23 5.54 21.81
N ILE A 11 36.12 4.78 21.86
CA ILE A 11 35.30 4.49 20.69
C ILE A 11 34.61 5.81 20.33
N SER A 12 35.15 6.49 19.33
CA SER A 12 34.52 7.64 18.72
C SER A 12 33.34 7.11 17.88
N ILE A 13 32.13 7.23 18.43
CA ILE A 13 30.92 7.04 17.65
C ILE A 13 30.83 8.29 16.76
N ALA A 14 31.20 8.12 15.49
CA ALA A 14 30.92 9.16 14.50
C ALA A 14 29.41 9.41 14.45
N PRO A 15 28.97 10.68 14.48
CA PRO A 15 27.55 10.95 14.27
C PRO A 15 27.18 10.45 12.86
N LEU A 16 26.10 9.68 12.78
CA LEU A 16 25.46 9.32 11.51
C LEU A 16 25.28 10.62 10.71
N SER A 17 25.81 10.63 9.49
CA SER A 17 25.69 11.78 8.60
C SER A 17 24.20 12.09 8.38
N ALA A 18 23.85 13.37 8.40
CA ALA A 18 22.50 13.87 8.23
C ALA A 18 21.86 13.49 6.87
N ASP A 19 22.63 12.90 5.96
CA ASP A 19 22.21 12.53 4.60
C ASP A 19 21.46 11.18 4.53
N SER A 20 21.52 10.34 5.58
CA SER A 20 20.72 9.13 5.67
C SER A 20 19.31 9.35 6.29
N VAL A 21 18.98 10.58 6.68
CA VAL A 21 17.69 10.98 7.27
C VAL A 21 16.70 11.48 6.19
N GLY A 22 17.12 11.57 4.92
CA GLY A 22 16.35 12.16 3.82
C GLY A 22 15.04 11.45 3.42
N LEU A 23 14.75 10.27 3.97
CA LEU A 23 13.53 9.49 3.62
C LEU A 23 12.47 9.46 4.74
N ILE A 24 12.64 10.20 5.84
CA ILE A 24 11.64 10.31 6.90
C ILE A 24 11.03 11.72 6.87
N HIS A 25 10.50 12.13 5.72
CA HIS A 25 9.64 13.31 5.67
C HIS A 25 8.18 12.86 5.71
N GLY A 26 7.55 13.14 6.84
CA GLY A 26 6.12 12.99 7.05
C GLY A 26 5.68 11.58 7.39
N ILE A 27 5.79 11.19 8.66
CA ILE A 27 4.98 10.11 9.21
C ILE A 27 3.54 10.58 9.09
N GLY A 28 2.94 10.29 7.94
CA GLY A 28 1.60 10.69 7.58
C GLY A 28 0.84 9.48 7.05
N VAL A 29 -0.45 9.55 7.13
CA VAL A 29 -1.33 8.58 6.50
C VAL A 29 -1.23 8.75 4.99
N GLY A 30 -0.86 7.68 4.29
CA GLY A 30 -1.01 7.56 2.86
C GLY A 30 -2.39 7.01 2.51
N ILE A 31 -2.80 7.13 1.26
CA ILE A 31 -4.06 6.59 0.78
C ILE A 31 -3.87 5.82 -0.53
N ASN A 32 -4.57 4.70 -0.65
CA ASN A 32 -4.65 3.95 -1.88
C ASN A 32 -5.67 4.59 -2.82
N TYR A 33 -5.26 4.90 -4.04
CA TYR A 33 -6.13 5.41 -5.08
C TYR A 33 -6.25 4.38 -6.19
N GLY A 34 -7.20 3.46 -6.02
CA GLY A 34 -7.60 2.48 -7.03
C GLY A 34 -8.45 3.13 -8.12
N GLN A 35 -8.44 2.55 -9.32
CA GLN A 35 -9.12 3.10 -10.50
C GLN A 35 -9.95 2.03 -11.25
N ILE A 36 -10.35 0.95 -10.58
CA ILE A 36 -11.23 -0.09 -11.17
C ILE A 36 -12.69 0.36 -11.05
N ALA A 37 -12.99 1.46 -11.73
CA ALA A 37 -14.32 2.07 -11.73
C ALA A 37 -14.54 2.89 -13.01
N ASN A 38 -15.81 3.14 -13.36
CA ASN A 38 -16.18 3.95 -14.53
C ASN A 38 -16.83 5.30 -14.15
N ASN A 39 -16.92 5.60 -12.87
CA ASN A 39 -17.63 6.74 -12.32
C ASN A 39 -16.75 7.66 -11.44
N LEU A 40 -15.43 7.46 -11.43
CA LEU A 40 -14.50 8.26 -10.63
C LEU A 40 -14.44 9.71 -11.08
N PRO A 41 -14.16 10.65 -10.15
CA PRO A 41 -13.90 12.04 -10.52
C PRO A 41 -12.60 12.13 -11.34
N SER A 42 -12.46 13.20 -12.12
CA SER A 42 -11.22 13.44 -12.87
C SER A 42 -10.02 13.57 -11.89
N PRO A 43 -8.80 13.18 -12.31
CA PRO A 43 -7.62 13.29 -11.47
C PRO A 43 -7.36 14.69 -10.89
N SER A 44 -7.72 15.75 -11.65
CA SER A 44 -7.60 17.13 -11.15
C SER A 44 -8.56 17.42 -9.98
N ARG A 45 -9.76 16.83 -9.97
CA ARG A 45 -10.69 16.94 -8.84
C ARG A 45 -10.19 16.13 -7.64
N VAL A 46 -9.58 14.97 -7.88
CA VAL A 46 -8.94 14.18 -6.83
C VAL A 46 -7.80 14.97 -6.19
N ALA A 47 -6.98 15.68 -6.98
CA ALA A 47 -5.91 16.52 -6.44
C ALA A 47 -6.45 17.61 -5.49
N VAL A 48 -7.58 18.24 -5.85
CA VAL A 48 -8.27 19.22 -4.98
C VAL A 48 -8.78 18.56 -3.70
N LEU A 49 -9.41 17.39 -3.80
CA LEU A 49 -9.89 16.63 -2.65
C LEU A 49 -8.74 16.28 -1.70
N LEU A 50 -7.67 15.67 -2.17
CA LEU A 50 -6.54 15.26 -1.34
C LEU A 50 -5.84 16.45 -0.67
N LYS A 51 -5.72 17.57 -1.38
CA LYS A 51 -5.22 18.82 -0.79
C LYS A 51 -6.13 19.31 0.34
N SER A 52 -7.45 19.25 0.18
CA SER A 52 -8.40 19.66 1.23
C SER A 52 -8.34 18.74 2.47
N LEU A 53 -7.96 17.48 2.28
CA LEU A 53 -7.79 16.48 3.34
C LEU A 53 -6.38 16.49 3.97
N ASN A 54 -5.49 17.34 3.47
CA ASN A 54 -4.06 17.37 3.85
C ASN A 54 -3.37 16.01 3.67
N ILE A 55 -3.78 15.24 2.65
CA ILE A 55 -3.15 13.97 2.31
C ILE A 55 -2.02 14.24 1.32
N SER A 56 -0.81 13.86 1.72
CA SER A 56 0.42 14.09 0.95
C SER A 56 1.05 12.81 0.40
N ARG A 57 0.43 11.65 0.59
CA ARG A 57 0.99 10.36 0.15
C ARG A 57 -0.09 9.51 -0.51
N VAL A 58 0.17 9.05 -1.73
CA VAL A 58 -0.75 8.26 -2.54
C VAL A 58 -0.06 7.02 -3.07
N LYS A 59 -0.73 5.87 -2.99
CA LYS A 59 -0.30 4.65 -3.67
C LYS A 59 -1.29 4.34 -4.81
N LEU A 60 -0.75 4.23 -6.03
CA LEU A 60 -1.45 3.76 -7.22
C LEU A 60 -1.14 2.27 -7.47
N TYR A 61 -1.96 1.63 -8.30
CA TYR A 61 -1.76 0.25 -8.77
C TYR A 61 -1.24 0.18 -10.20
N ASP A 62 -1.09 1.33 -10.81
CA ASP A 62 -0.55 1.56 -12.16
C ASP A 62 0.31 2.83 -12.18
N ALA A 63 0.67 3.29 -13.36
CA ALA A 63 1.37 4.55 -13.59
C ALA A 63 0.54 5.45 -14.51
N ASP A 64 -0.75 5.68 -14.17
CA ASP A 64 -1.64 6.49 -15.00
C ASP A 64 -1.07 7.89 -15.23
N PRO A 65 -0.71 8.23 -16.49
CA PRO A 65 -0.12 9.52 -16.82
C PRO A 65 -1.06 10.70 -16.56
N ASN A 66 -2.37 10.51 -16.55
CA ASN A 66 -3.33 11.57 -16.27
C ASN A 66 -3.34 11.91 -14.78
N VAL A 67 -3.23 10.90 -13.92
CA VAL A 67 -3.07 11.12 -12.48
C VAL A 67 -1.75 11.83 -12.22
N LEU A 68 -0.63 11.30 -12.72
CA LEU A 68 0.69 11.87 -12.47
C LEU A 68 0.78 13.35 -12.94
N ARG A 69 0.23 13.67 -14.10
CA ARG A 69 0.16 15.08 -14.58
C ARG A 69 -0.72 15.96 -13.72
N ALA A 70 -1.86 15.46 -13.24
CA ALA A 70 -2.79 16.24 -12.43
C ALA A 70 -2.20 16.69 -11.09
N PHE A 71 -1.21 15.95 -10.59
CA PHE A 71 -0.50 16.24 -9.35
C PHE A 71 0.87 16.90 -9.55
N SER A 72 1.18 17.33 -10.78
CA SER A 72 2.41 18.06 -11.07
C SER A 72 2.56 19.30 -10.20
N ASN A 73 3.75 19.49 -9.62
CA ASN A 73 4.08 20.58 -8.70
C ASN A 73 3.22 20.61 -7.42
N SER A 74 2.68 19.48 -7.02
CA SER A 74 2.06 19.30 -5.71
C SER A 74 3.06 18.73 -4.71
N ASP A 75 2.72 18.78 -3.41
CA ASP A 75 3.50 18.15 -2.35
C ASP A 75 3.17 16.67 -2.16
N VAL A 76 2.32 16.09 -3.01
CA VAL A 76 1.91 14.69 -2.92
C VAL A 76 2.99 13.77 -3.44
N GLU A 77 3.40 12.80 -2.62
CA GLU A 77 4.32 11.73 -2.95
C GLU A 77 3.57 10.50 -3.46
N PHE A 78 4.08 9.91 -4.53
CA PHE A 78 3.47 8.74 -5.16
C PHE A 78 4.32 7.48 -5.02
N ILE A 79 3.68 6.40 -4.57
CA ILE A 79 4.07 5.05 -4.92
C ILE A 79 3.25 4.68 -6.16
N ILE A 80 3.91 4.40 -7.28
CA ILE A 80 3.23 3.94 -8.51
C ILE A 80 3.30 2.42 -8.62
N GLY A 81 2.38 1.82 -9.38
CA GLY A 81 2.31 0.39 -9.58
C GLY A 81 2.83 -0.06 -10.95
N LEU A 82 3.53 -1.18 -10.96
CA LEU A 82 3.80 -1.97 -12.15
C LEU A 82 2.90 -3.21 -12.05
N PRO A 83 1.87 -3.34 -12.92
CA PRO A 83 0.88 -4.40 -12.82
C PRO A 83 1.45 -5.81 -12.93
N ASN A 84 0.76 -6.79 -12.34
CA ASN A 84 1.17 -8.19 -12.34
C ASN A 84 1.41 -8.75 -13.76
N ASP A 85 0.57 -8.37 -14.72
CA ASP A 85 0.66 -8.82 -16.11
C ASP A 85 1.96 -8.37 -16.81
N ASN A 86 2.62 -7.35 -16.29
CA ASN A 86 3.86 -6.82 -16.87
C ASN A 86 5.11 -7.52 -16.33
N LEU A 87 5.02 -8.32 -15.25
CA LEU A 87 6.20 -8.89 -14.59
C LEU A 87 7.08 -9.71 -15.53
N ALA A 88 6.48 -10.56 -16.35
CA ALA A 88 7.23 -11.38 -17.30
C ALA A 88 8.05 -10.52 -18.28
N ALA A 89 7.48 -9.40 -18.74
CA ALA A 89 8.19 -8.49 -19.63
C ALA A 89 9.32 -7.74 -18.91
N MET A 90 9.13 -7.41 -17.63
CA MET A 90 10.09 -6.67 -16.84
C MET A 90 11.31 -7.49 -16.38
N THR A 91 11.32 -8.80 -16.60
CA THR A 91 12.54 -9.61 -16.42
C THR A 91 13.63 -9.28 -17.45
N ASP A 92 13.26 -8.60 -18.55
CA ASP A 92 14.18 -8.09 -19.57
C ASP A 92 14.64 -6.67 -19.19
N PRO A 93 15.95 -6.44 -18.93
CA PRO A 93 16.47 -5.13 -18.54
C PRO A 93 16.17 -4.01 -19.55
N THR A 94 16.13 -4.33 -20.85
CA THR A 94 15.84 -3.33 -21.90
C THR A 94 14.39 -2.86 -21.81
N LYS A 95 13.47 -3.79 -21.57
CA LYS A 95 12.05 -3.47 -21.39
C LYS A 95 11.81 -2.72 -20.07
N ALA A 96 12.50 -3.11 -19.00
CA ALA A 96 12.43 -2.40 -17.74
C ALA A 96 12.91 -0.95 -17.90
N GLN A 97 14.03 -0.72 -18.58
CA GLN A 97 14.53 0.63 -18.86
C GLN A 97 13.54 1.44 -19.71
N ALA A 98 12.98 0.85 -20.76
CA ALA A 98 11.99 1.51 -21.60
C ALA A 98 10.72 1.88 -20.79
N TRP A 99 10.29 1.00 -19.86
CA TRP A 99 9.15 1.27 -19.01
C TRP A 99 9.41 2.47 -18.08
N ILE A 100 10.60 2.55 -17.45
CA ILE A 100 10.99 3.71 -16.61
C ILE A 100 11.03 4.99 -17.44
N GLN A 101 11.62 4.96 -18.63
CA GLN A 101 11.68 6.11 -19.53
C GLN A 101 10.31 6.61 -19.97
N GLN A 102 9.33 5.73 -20.06
CA GLN A 102 7.97 6.06 -20.48
C GLN A 102 7.08 6.48 -19.32
N ASN A 103 7.18 5.83 -18.14
CA ASN A 103 6.20 5.93 -17.08
C ASN A 103 6.70 6.66 -15.81
N VAL A 104 7.99 6.93 -15.69
CA VAL A 104 8.59 7.60 -14.54
C VAL A 104 9.28 8.89 -14.94
N GLN A 105 10.28 8.79 -15.80
CA GLN A 105 11.18 9.90 -16.17
C GLN A 105 10.43 11.15 -16.69
N PRO A 106 9.34 11.05 -17.51
CA PRO A 106 8.66 12.24 -18.02
C PRO A 106 7.90 13.05 -16.96
N PHE A 107 7.69 12.49 -15.78
CA PHE A 107 6.94 13.13 -14.71
C PHE A 107 7.84 13.75 -13.63
N LEU A 108 9.11 13.33 -13.57
CA LEU A 108 10.10 13.87 -12.65
C LEU A 108 10.70 15.18 -13.18
N PRO A 109 11.05 16.13 -12.31
CA PRO A 109 10.82 16.17 -10.87
C PRO A 109 9.44 16.77 -10.49
N GLN A 110 8.58 17.10 -11.47
CA GLN A 110 7.33 17.83 -11.24
C GLN A 110 6.31 17.02 -10.40
N THR A 111 6.31 15.70 -10.51
CA THR A 111 5.53 14.80 -9.69
C THR A 111 6.48 13.99 -8.83
N LYS A 112 6.28 14.00 -7.52
CA LYS A 112 7.14 13.29 -6.56
C LYS A 112 6.84 11.79 -6.59
N ILE A 113 7.46 11.05 -7.52
CA ILE A 113 7.41 9.59 -7.53
C ILE A 113 8.55 9.09 -6.64
N THR A 114 8.21 8.44 -5.53
CA THR A 114 9.19 7.98 -4.53
C THR A 114 9.45 6.49 -4.58
N CYS A 115 8.54 5.71 -5.19
CA CYS A 115 8.69 4.26 -5.22
C CYS A 115 7.87 3.62 -6.35
N ILE A 116 8.33 2.47 -6.83
CA ILE A 116 7.62 1.59 -7.76
C ILE A 116 7.32 0.28 -7.05
N THR A 117 6.02 -0.05 -6.92
CA THR A 117 5.59 -1.38 -6.48
C THR A 117 5.58 -2.30 -7.68
N VAL A 118 6.47 -3.27 -7.73
CA VAL A 118 6.58 -4.28 -8.81
C VAL A 118 5.68 -5.46 -8.46
N GLY A 119 4.52 -5.53 -9.09
CA GLY A 119 3.46 -6.47 -8.75
C GLY A 119 2.81 -6.22 -7.39
N ASN A 120 1.67 -6.87 -7.18
CA ASN A 120 0.90 -6.83 -5.93
C ASN A 120 0.42 -8.23 -5.58
N GLU A 121 0.70 -8.70 -4.36
CA GLU A 121 0.25 -9.98 -3.78
C GLU A 121 0.59 -11.24 -4.59
N ILE A 122 1.67 -11.21 -5.34
CA ILE A 122 2.10 -12.29 -6.24
C ILE A 122 2.26 -13.63 -5.52
N LEU A 123 2.86 -13.61 -4.32
CA LEU A 123 3.19 -14.83 -3.57
C LEU A 123 1.99 -15.48 -2.87
N SER A 124 0.84 -14.83 -2.85
CA SER A 124 -0.42 -15.42 -2.36
C SER A 124 -1.20 -16.18 -3.43
N GLY A 125 -0.82 -16.03 -4.71
CA GLY A 125 -1.42 -16.72 -5.84
C GLY A 125 -0.96 -18.19 -5.98
N THR A 126 -1.29 -18.79 -7.12
CA THR A 126 -0.91 -20.17 -7.49
C THR A 126 -0.01 -20.25 -8.72
N ASP A 127 0.17 -19.14 -9.42
CA ASP A 127 0.99 -19.08 -10.64
C ASP A 127 2.48 -19.04 -10.29
N LYS A 128 3.12 -20.21 -10.32
CA LYS A 128 4.55 -20.35 -10.00
C LYS A 128 5.47 -19.61 -10.97
N GLN A 129 5.05 -19.45 -12.25
CA GLN A 129 5.84 -18.71 -13.21
C GLN A 129 5.83 -17.21 -12.88
N LEU A 130 4.67 -16.69 -12.54
CA LEU A 130 4.53 -15.30 -12.10
C LEU A 130 5.35 -15.04 -10.81
N MET A 131 5.28 -15.97 -9.84
CA MET A 131 6.11 -15.89 -8.62
C MET A 131 7.60 -15.88 -8.94
N SER A 132 8.05 -16.73 -9.88
CA SER A 132 9.46 -16.81 -10.27
C SER A 132 9.96 -15.56 -11.01
N ASN A 133 9.06 -14.83 -11.66
CA ASN A 133 9.41 -13.60 -12.39
C ASN A 133 9.54 -12.38 -11.46
N LEU A 134 9.02 -12.46 -10.22
CA LEU A 134 8.94 -11.30 -9.33
C LEU A 134 10.30 -10.69 -9.01
N LEU A 135 11.22 -11.47 -8.44
CA LEU A 135 12.56 -10.96 -8.11
C LEU A 135 13.36 -10.51 -9.33
N PRO A 136 13.44 -11.29 -10.44
CA PRO A 136 14.10 -10.82 -11.65
C PRO A 136 13.53 -9.50 -12.20
N ALA A 137 12.21 -9.31 -12.15
CA ALA A 137 11.57 -8.06 -12.56
C ALA A 137 11.97 -6.90 -11.64
N MET A 138 11.96 -7.08 -10.31
CA MET A 138 12.41 -6.07 -9.35
C MET A 138 13.87 -5.69 -9.57
N GLN A 139 14.75 -6.66 -9.79
CA GLN A 139 16.16 -6.43 -10.06
C GLN A 139 16.39 -5.67 -11.38
N SER A 140 15.66 -6.00 -12.44
CA SER A 140 15.74 -5.30 -13.72
C SER A 140 15.24 -3.86 -13.61
N VAL A 141 14.13 -3.63 -12.90
CA VAL A 141 13.58 -2.29 -12.66
C VAL A 141 14.56 -1.46 -11.83
N HIS A 142 15.15 -2.01 -10.76
CA HIS A 142 16.17 -1.32 -9.97
C HIS A 142 17.41 -1.00 -10.81
N SER A 143 17.93 -1.96 -11.57
CA SER A 143 19.09 -1.74 -12.46
C SER A 143 18.83 -0.66 -13.51
N ALA A 144 17.58 -0.57 -14.00
CA ALA A 144 17.17 0.48 -14.93
C ALA A 144 17.16 1.86 -14.25
N LEU A 145 16.68 1.95 -12.99
CA LEU A 145 16.75 3.21 -12.22
C LEU A 145 18.20 3.64 -12.01
N VAL A 146 19.09 2.72 -11.59
CA VAL A 146 20.54 3.01 -11.43
C VAL A 146 21.15 3.49 -12.75
N SER A 147 20.84 2.82 -13.87
CA SER A 147 21.38 3.21 -15.19
C SER A 147 20.89 4.58 -15.67
N LEU A 148 19.77 5.06 -15.13
CA LEU A 148 19.17 6.36 -15.45
C LEU A 148 19.44 7.41 -14.37
N GLU A 149 20.24 7.08 -13.35
CA GLU A 149 20.57 7.96 -12.20
C GLU A 149 19.31 8.43 -11.44
N LEU A 150 18.34 7.53 -11.27
CA LEU A 150 17.07 7.78 -10.60
C LEU A 150 16.89 6.99 -9.29
N ASP A 151 17.80 6.10 -8.95
CA ASP A 151 17.71 5.19 -7.80
C ASP A 151 17.78 5.90 -6.45
N ASP A 152 18.39 7.09 -6.38
CA ASP A 152 18.38 7.94 -5.18
C ASP A 152 17.02 8.60 -4.94
N GLN A 153 16.15 8.70 -5.96
CA GLN A 153 14.84 9.33 -5.87
C GLN A 153 13.69 8.32 -5.83
N VAL A 154 13.85 7.18 -6.52
CA VAL A 154 12.77 6.20 -6.75
C VAL A 154 13.20 4.82 -6.29
N GLY A 155 12.61 4.35 -5.21
CA GLY A 155 12.85 3.00 -4.69
C GLY A 155 12.06 1.92 -5.45
N VAL A 156 12.43 0.65 -5.22
CA VAL A 156 11.73 -0.52 -5.77
C VAL A 156 11.26 -1.41 -4.63
N VAL A 157 9.99 -1.77 -4.64
CA VAL A 157 9.35 -2.64 -3.64
C VAL A 157 8.37 -3.60 -4.32
N THR A 158 7.83 -4.54 -3.55
CA THR A 158 6.63 -5.31 -3.90
C THR A 158 5.74 -5.42 -2.67
N ALA A 159 4.42 -5.50 -2.87
CA ALA A 159 3.47 -5.64 -1.78
C ALA A 159 2.99 -7.08 -1.65
N HIS A 160 2.88 -7.56 -0.42
CA HIS A 160 2.47 -8.92 -0.10
C HIS A 160 1.17 -8.92 0.70
N SER A 161 0.35 -9.97 0.50
CA SER A 161 -0.77 -10.29 1.40
C SER A 161 -0.26 -10.97 2.67
N LEU A 162 -0.96 -10.82 3.79
CA LEU A 162 -0.72 -11.63 4.99
C LEU A 162 -0.85 -13.14 4.76
N ALA A 163 -1.49 -13.59 3.67
CA ALA A 163 -1.60 -14.99 3.29
C ALA A 163 -0.24 -15.68 2.99
N ILE A 164 0.86 -14.92 2.94
CA ILE A 164 2.22 -15.47 2.88
C ILE A 164 2.71 -16.02 4.23
N LEU A 165 2.03 -15.70 5.34
CA LEU A 165 2.35 -16.26 6.66
C LEU A 165 1.71 -17.65 6.82
N ALA A 166 2.46 -18.57 7.43
CA ALA A 166 1.94 -19.83 7.93
C ALA A 166 1.36 -19.64 9.32
N GLU A 167 2.05 -18.87 10.16
CA GLU A 167 1.65 -18.54 11.52
C GLU A 167 1.70 -17.01 11.71
N SER A 168 0.70 -16.48 12.41
CA SER A 168 0.65 -15.07 12.77
C SER A 168 0.25 -14.82 14.22
N PHE A 169 -0.05 -15.91 14.96
CA PHE A 169 -0.44 -15.84 16.36
C PHE A 169 0.17 -16.98 17.20
N PRO A 170 0.78 -16.66 18.38
CA PRO A 170 1.05 -15.31 18.84
C PRO A 170 2.07 -14.58 17.94
N PRO A 171 2.17 -13.24 17.98
CA PRO A 171 3.05 -12.48 17.07
C PRO A 171 4.52 -12.96 17.06
N SER A 172 5.05 -13.40 18.19
CA SER A 172 6.41 -13.96 18.28
C SER A 172 6.62 -15.28 17.53
N SER A 173 5.53 -15.99 17.20
CA SER A 173 5.55 -17.23 16.39
C SER A 173 5.40 -16.97 14.90
N GLY A 174 5.29 -15.71 14.50
CA GLY A 174 5.13 -15.30 13.10
C GLY A 174 6.17 -15.99 12.20
N SER A 175 5.69 -16.68 11.16
CA SER A 175 6.53 -17.41 10.22
C SER A 175 5.92 -17.43 8.83
N PHE A 176 6.77 -17.39 7.81
CA PHE A 176 6.34 -17.52 6.43
C PHE A 176 5.97 -18.95 6.07
N ARG A 177 5.10 -19.11 5.11
CA ARG A 177 4.78 -20.42 4.52
C ARG A 177 6.06 -21.07 3.98
N GLN A 178 6.26 -22.34 4.30
CA GLN A 178 7.45 -23.09 3.93
C GLN A 178 7.62 -23.22 2.41
N ASP A 179 6.51 -23.37 1.67
CA ASP A 179 6.50 -23.46 0.21
C ASP A 179 6.94 -22.15 -0.49
N LEU A 180 6.93 -21.02 0.23
CA LEU A 180 7.36 -19.72 -0.27
C LEU A 180 8.82 -19.38 0.07
N GLY A 181 9.49 -20.18 0.88
CA GLY A 181 10.87 -19.91 1.35
C GLY A 181 11.85 -19.67 0.20
N GLY A 182 11.73 -20.42 -0.90
CA GLY A 182 12.57 -20.26 -2.09
C GLY A 182 12.40 -18.94 -2.82
N TYR A 183 11.25 -18.27 -2.66
CA TYR A 183 10.98 -16.94 -3.22
C TYR A 183 11.32 -15.83 -2.21
N LEU A 184 10.91 -16.01 -0.96
CA LEU A 184 11.03 -14.98 0.09
C LEU A 184 12.47 -14.73 0.52
N GLN A 185 13.31 -15.77 0.67
CA GLN A 185 14.68 -15.56 1.08
C GLN A 185 15.48 -14.67 0.12
N PRO A 186 15.47 -14.92 -1.22
CA PRO A 186 16.15 -14.02 -2.15
C PRO A 186 15.51 -12.63 -2.23
N LEU A 187 14.19 -12.51 -2.04
CA LEU A 187 13.51 -11.21 -1.98
C LEU A 187 13.95 -10.40 -0.76
N LEU A 188 14.02 -11.02 0.41
CA LEU A 188 14.50 -10.35 1.64
C LEU A 188 15.96 -9.93 1.51
N ASN A 189 16.81 -10.78 0.93
CA ASN A 189 18.20 -10.42 0.63
C ASN A 189 18.28 -9.19 -0.28
N PHE A 190 17.42 -9.13 -1.30
CA PHE A 190 17.37 -7.98 -2.20
C PHE A 190 16.86 -6.71 -1.51
N HIS A 191 15.79 -6.80 -0.69
CA HIS A 191 15.32 -5.67 0.11
C HIS A 191 16.40 -5.12 1.05
N SER A 192 17.13 -6.00 1.73
CA SER A 192 18.26 -5.64 2.58
C SER A 192 19.38 -4.96 1.78
N GLN A 193 19.72 -5.51 0.60
CA GLN A 193 20.79 -4.98 -0.28
C GLN A 193 20.50 -3.55 -0.77
N ILE A 194 19.26 -3.24 -1.16
CA ILE A 194 18.88 -1.93 -1.68
C ILE A 194 18.23 -1.03 -0.63
N ASN A 195 18.26 -1.45 0.65
CA ASN A 195 17.66 -0.73 1.77
C ASN A 195 16.19 -0.34 1.54
N SER A 196 15.40 -1.23 0.95
CA SER A 196 13.98 -0.99 0.66
C SER A 196 13.07 -1.67 1.70
N PRO A 197 11.90 -1.10 2.02
CA PRO A 197 10.98 -1.67 2.99
C PRO A 197 10.25 -2.90 2.44
N PHE A 198 9.80 -3.76 3.36
CA PHE A 198 8.88 -4.86 3.06
C PHE A 198 7.45 -4.34 3.17
N LEU A 199 6.71 -4.33 2.07
CA LEU A 199 5.32 -3.88 2.06
C LEU A 199 4.37 -5.05 2.33
N ILE A 200 3.42 -4.83 3.24
CA ILE A 200 2.39 -5.82 3.59
C ILE A 200 0.99 -5.20 3.54
N ASN A 201 0.06 -5.90 2.93
CA ASN A 201 -1.37 -5.61 2.96
C ASN A 201 -1.96 -6.36 4.15
N ALA A 202 -2.41 -5.63 5.17
CA ALA A 202 -2.85 -6.19 6.44
C ALA A 202 -4.28 -5.75 6.77
N TYR A 203 -5.20 -6.69 6.79
CA TYR A 203 -6.62 -6.45 7.01
C TYR A 203 -7.15 -7.26 8.20
N PRO A 204 -7.25 -6.69 9.40
CA PRO A 204 -7.94 -7.31 10.53
C PRO A 204 -9.38 -7.73 10.21
N TYR A 205 -10.00 -7.07 9.23
CA TYR A 205 -11.32 -7.39 8.73
C TYR A 205 -11.48 -8.87 8.32
N PHE A 206 -10.52 -9.41 7.56
CA PHE A 206 -10.64 -10.79 7.07
C PHE A 206 -10.59 -11.81 8.21
N ALA A 207 -9.77 -11.58 9.23
CA ALA A 207 -9.74 -12.45 10.40
C ALA A 207 -11.08 -12.44 11.15
N TYR A 208 -11.70 -11.27 11.31
CA TYR A 208 -13.02 -11.15 11.91
C TYR A 208 -14.11 -11.76 11.03
N LYS A 209 -14.12 -11.45 9.74
CA LYS A 209 -15.10 -11.98 8.79
C LYS A 209 -15.14 -13.51 8.78
N ASP A 210 -13.96 -14.14 8.81
CA ASP A 210 -13.84 -15.60 8.73
C ASP A 210 -14.16 -16.29 10.07
N ASN A 211 -13.97 -15.63 11.23
CA ASN A 211 -14.18 -16.18 12.56
C ASN A 211 -14.84 -15.16 13.51
N PRO A 212 -16.06 -14.66 13.24
CA PRO A 212 -16.69 -13.60 14.02
C PRO A 212 -17.06 -13.99 15.46
N ASP A 213 -17.20 -15.29 15.73
CA ASP A 213 -17.48 -15.82 17.07
C ASP A 213 -16.23 -15.93 17.97
N GLU A 214 -15.04 -16.00 17.39
CA GLU A 214 -13.78 -16.18 18.09
C GLU A 214 -12.96 -14.89 18.15
N VAL A 215 -13.03 -14.08 17.11
CA VAL A 215 -12.29 -12.82 16.99
C VAL A 215 -13.10 -11.66 17.56
N SER A 216 -12.60 -11.00 18.60
CA SER A 216 -13.29 -9.85 19.20
C SER A 216 -13.37 -8.67 18.22
N LEU A 217 -14.58 -8.17 17.99
CA LEU A 217 -14.81 -6.98 17.15
C LEU A 217 -14.11 -5.73 17.74
N ASP A 218 -14.09 -5.58 19.07
CA ASP A 218 -13.39 -4.46 19.71
C ASP A 218 -11.87 -4.51 19.49
N TYR A 219 -11.30 -5.71 19.44
CA TYR A 219 -9.88 -5.91 19.19
C TYR A 219 -9.47 -5.54 17.75
N VAL A 220 -10.29 -5.87 16.76
CA VAL A 220 -10.02 -5.51 15.36
C VAL A 220 -10.37 -4.07 15.04
N LEU A 221 -11.28 -3.43 15.80
CA LEU A 221 -11.70 -2.03 15.60
C LEU A 221 -10.93 -1.02 16.47
N PHE A 222 -9.85 -1.43 17.14
CA PHE A 222 -9.07 -0.59 18.06
C PHE A 222 -9.88 0.02 19.22
N ARG A 223 -11.01 -0.60 19.59
CA ARG A 223 -11.80 -0.20 20.74
C ARG A 223 -11.16 -0.69 22.03
N PRO A 224 -11.50 -0.09 23.20
CA PRO A 224 -11.06 -0.61 24.50
C PRO A 224 -11.44 -2.09 24.67
N ASN A 225 -10.43 -2.92 24.92
CA ASN A 225 -10.59 -4.36 25.10
C ASN A 225 -9.49 -4.91 26.04
N GLN A 226 -9.57 -6.19 26.42
CA GLN A 226 -8.55 -6.79 27.28
C GLN A 226 -7.21 -7.01 26.57
N GLY A 227 -7.22 -7.06 25.23
CA GLY A 227 -6.06 -7.40 24.41
C GLY A 227 -5.63 -8.86 24.56
N THR A 228 -4.55 -9.19 23.87
CA THR A 228 -3.87 -10.48 23.96
C THR A 228 -2.43 -10.28 24.44
N THR A 229 -1.91 -11.21 25.25
CA THR A 229 -0.53 -11.19 25.69
C THR A 229 0.23 -12.30 24.97
N ASP A 230 1.31 -11.96 24.31
CA ASP A 230 2.20 -12.93 23.69
C ASP A 230 2.91 -13.73 24.79
N PRO A 231 2.77 -15.07 24.85
CA PRO A 231 3.27 -15.87 25.96
C PRO A 231 4.80 -15.99 25.98
N VAL A 232 5.47 -15.71 24.87
CA VAL A 232 6.94 -15.81 24.75
C VAL A 232 7.62 -14.48 25.11
N THR A 233 7.08 -13.38 24.59
CA THR A 233 7.67 -12.03 24.75
C THR A 233 7.07 -11.26 25.91
N ASN A 234 5.94 -11.70 26.45
CA ASN A 234 5.11 -11.00 27.42
C ASN A 234 4.63 -9.60 26.94
N LEU A 235 4.68 -9.34 25.62
CA LEU A 235 4.15 -8.12 25.04
C LEU A 235 2.63 -8.19 24.96
N LYS A 236 1.98 -7.08 25.27
CA LYS A 236 0.52 -6.94 25.22
C LYS A 236 0.10 -6.22 23.96
N TYR A 237 -0.83 -6.81 23.23
CA TYR A 237 -1.44 -6.26 22.02
C TYR A 237 -2.90 -5.92 22.29
N ASP A 238 -3.27 -4.66 22.13
CA ASP A 238 -4.62 -4.14 22.30
C ASP A 238 -5.38 -4.04 20.99
N ASN A 239 -4.73 -4.38 19.87
CA ASN A 239 -5.34 -4.41 18.55
C ASN A 239 -4.67 -5.44 17.63
N MET A 240 -5.44 -5.94 16.66
CA MET A 240 -4.97 -7.00 15.76
C MET A 240 -3.96 -6.48 14.73
N LEU A 241 -4.08 -5.25 14.23
CA LEU A 241 -3.17 -4.73 13.21
C LEU A 241 -1.72 -4.73 13.72
N TYR A 242 -1.50 -4.30 14.97
CA TYR A 242 -0.17 -4.29 15.56
C TYR A 242 0.38 -5.70 15.77
N ALA A 243 -0.50 -6.64 16.15
CA ALA A 243 -0.14 -8.06 16.24
C ALA A 243 0.27 -8.64 14.88
N GLN A 244 -0.47 -8.32 13.81
CA GLN A 244 -0.16 -8.73 12.44
C GLN A 244 1.19 -8.16 11.96
N ILE A 245 1.47 -6.88 12.23
CA ILE A 245 2.76 -6.24 11.88
C ILE A 245 3.92 -6.95 12.58
N ASP A 246 3.81 -7.20 13.89
CA ASP A 246 4.88 -7.84 14.66
C ASP A 246 5.05 -9.32 14.27
N ALA A 247 4.00 -10.00 13.83
CA ALA A 247 4.11 -11.34 13.24
C ALA A 247 4.93 -11.34 11.94
N VAL A 248 4.74 -10.31 11.08
CA VAL A 248 5.56 -10.15 9.86
C VAL A 248 7.02 -9.89 10.23
N TYR A 249 7.31 -9.03 11.21
CA TYR A 249 8.67 -8.82 11.70
C TYR A 249 9.29 -10.09 12.27
N SER A 250 8.52 -10.91 12.99
CA SER A 250 8.98 -12.20 13.50
C SER A 250 9.31 -13.16 12.37
N ALA A 251 8.50 -13.23 11.33
CA ALA A 251 8.74 -14.04 10.14
C ALA A 251 9.99 -13.61 9.38
N ILE A 252 10.19 -12.30 9.18
CA ILE A 252 11.40 -11.75 8.55
C ILE A 252 12.64 -12.06 9.38
N LYS A 253 12.55 -11.92 10.72
CA LYS A 253 13.63 -12.27 11.65
C LYS A 253 13.98 -13.75 11.59
N ALA A 254 12.99 -14.64 11.49
CA ALA A 254 13.20 -16.08 11.34
C ALA A 254 13.96 -16.45 10.05
N MET A 255 13.87 -15.59 9.02
CA MET A 255 14.64 -15.69 7.76
C MET A 255 16.03 -15.02 7.84
N GLY A 256 16.44 -14.52 9.02
CA GLY A 256 17.78 -13.98 9.26
C GLY A 256 17.92 -12.47 9.06
N HIS A 257 16.83 -11.73 8.85
CA HIS A 257 16.86 -10.28 8.63
C HIS A 257 16.30 -9.50 9.83
N THR A 258 16.98 -8.43 10.24
CA THR A 258 16.56 -7.52 11.31
C THR A 258 16.60 -6.03 10.89
N ASP A 259 17.09 -5.78 9.72
CA ASP A 259 17.35 -4.47 9.11
C ASP A 259 16.18 -3.99 8.23
N ILE A 260 15.28 -4.88 7.82
CA ILE A 260 14.18 -4.58 6.92
C ILE A 260 13.00 -3.96 7.70
N VAL A 261 12.59 -2.77 7.27
CA VAL A 261 11.41 -2.07 7.83
C VAL A 261 10.14 -2.59 7.16
N VAL A 262 9.13 -2.93 7.96
CA VAL A 262 7.80 -3.29 7.45
C VAL A 262 6.94 -2.03 7.33
N ARG A 263 6.27 -1.85 6.19
CA ARG A 263 5.28 -0.80 5.95
C ARG A 263 3.95 -1.42 5.56
N ILE A 264 2.87 -0.83 6.04
CA ILE A 264 1.52 -1.27 5.68
C ILE A 264 1.12 -0.56 4.39
N SER A 265 1.18 -1.29 3.29
CA SER A 265 0.81 -0.76 1.97
C SER A 265 -0.68 -0.73 1.71
N GLU A 266 -1.45 -1.48 2.49
CA GLU A 266 -2.91 -1.47 2.48
C GLU A 266 -3.46 -1.91 3.83
N THR A 267 -4.41 -1.17 4.36
CA THR A 267 -5.29 -1.56 5.45
C THR A 267 -6.59 -0.79 5.37
N GLY A 268 -7.71 -1.42 5.76
CA GLY A 268 -9.02 -0.80 5.68
C GLY A 268 -10.12 -1.72 6.16
N TRP A 269 -11.36 -1.21 6.11
CA TRP A 269 -12.55 -1.94 6.50
C TRP A 269 -13.69 -1.62 5.54
N PRO A 270 -14.42 -2.61 4.99
CA PRO A 270 -15.50 -2.35 4.04
C PRO A 270 -16.75 -1.82 4.72
N SER A 271 -17.38 -0.84 4.09
CA SER A 271 -18.62 -0.21 4.57
C SER A 271 -19.90 -0.98 4.20
N LYS A 272 -19.77 -1.99 3.33
CA LYS A 272 -20.86 -2.86 2.88
C LYS A 272 -20.29 -4.18 2.39
N GLY A 273 -21.02 -5.27 2.59
CA GLY A 273 -20.67 -6.61 2.13
C GLY A 273 -21.89 -7.44 1.78
N ASP A 274 -21.66 -8.65 1.33
CA ASP A 274 -22.68 -9.68 1.14
C ASP A 274 -23.12 -10.25 2.51
N SER A 275 -24.19 -11.05 2.54
CA SER A 275 -24.75 -11.59 3.79
C SER A 275 -23.79 -12.48 4.59
N ASN A 276 -22.79 -13.06 3.95
CA ASN A 276 -21.73 -13.87 4.55
C ASN A 276 -20.46 -13.06 4.88
N GLU A 277 -20.45 -11.76 4.66
CA GLU A 277 -19.33 -10.88 4.97
C GLU A 277 -19.55 -10.18 6.32
N ALA A 278 -19.38 -10.96 7.41
CA ALA A 278 -19.57 -10.46 8.76
C ALA A 278 -18.76 -9.20 9.03
N GLY A 279 -19.39 -8.22 9.69
CA GLY A 279 -18.74 -6.98 10.09
C GLY A 279 -18.61 -5.91 9.00
N ALA A 280 -18.91 -6.21 7.72
CA ALA A 280 -18.86 -5.25 6.62
C ALA A 280 -20.04 -4.25 6.72
N THR A 281 -19.89 -3.29 7.61
CA THR A 281 -20.89 -2.24 7.86
C THR A 281 -20.27 -0.87 7.84
N ARG A 282 -21.07 0.14 7.51
CA ARG A 282 -20.66 1.55 7.49
C ARG A 282 -20.13 2.01 8.85
N ASP A 283 -20.77 1.58 9.93
CA ASP A 283 -20.39 1.96 11.29
C ASP A 283 -19.02 1.36 11.66
N ASN A 284 -18.80 0.08 11.40
CA ASN A 284 -17.52 -0.56 11.66
C ASN A 284 -16.39 0.04 10.80
N ALA A 285 -16.65 0.35 9.54
CA ALA A 285 -15.69 0.99 8.66
C ALA A 285 -15.31 2.38 9.17
N GLY A 286 -16.29 3.17 9.61
CA GLY A 286 -16.06 4.48 10.22
C GLY A 286 -15.22 4.37 11.50
N ILE A 287 -15.56 3.43 12.38
CA ILE A 287 -14.84 3.20 13.63
C ILE A 287 -13.41 2.72 13.36
N TYR A 288 -13.22 1.73 12.49
CA TYR A 288 -11.90 1.22 12.14
C TYR A 288 -10.97 2.34 11.66
N ASN A 289 -11.41 3.08 10.63
CA ASN A 289 -10.57 4.10 10.03
C ASN A 289 -10.33 5.30 10.96
N SER A 290 -11.34 5.74 11.73
CA SER A 290 -11.17 6.83 12.72
C SER A 290 -10.18 6.44 13.82
N ASN A 291 -10.31 5.24 14.40
CA ASN A 291 -9.41 4.76 15.44
C ASN A 291 -8.00 4.51 14.91
N LEU A 292 -7.88 3.97 13.70
CA LEU A 292 -6.59 3.80 13.02
C LEU A 292 -5.87 5.15 12.86
N LEU A 293 -6.56 6.17 12.32
CA LEU A 293 -5.99 7.50 12.13
C LEU A 293 -5.55 8.12 13.47
N GLN A 294 -6.34 7.94 14.52
CA GLN A 294 -5.98 8.40 15.87
C GLN A 294 -4.71 7.70 16.37
N ARG A 295 -4.60 6.38 16.21
CA ARG A 295 -3.40 5.63 16.62
C ARG A 295 -2.15 6.06 15.85
N ILE A 296 -2.26 6.32 14.55
CA ILE A 296 -1.13 6.82 13.76
C ILE A 296 -0.71 8.23 14.20
N ALA A 297 -1.66 9.08 14.56
CA ALA A 297 -1.38 10.43 15.07
C ALA A 297 -0.61 10.42 16.40
N GLU A 298 -0.67 9.35 17.20
CA GLU A 298 0.15 9.16 18.39
C GLU A 298 1.64 8.98 18.09
N ASN A 299 1.99 8.72 16.82
CA ASN A 299 3.37 8.58 16.34
C ASN A 299 4.17 7.50 17.09
N GLN A 300 3.48 6.42 17.46
CA GLN A 300 4.06 5.28 18.17
C GLN A 300 4.14 4.06 17.26
N GLY A 301 5.07 3.16 17.59
CA GLY A 301 5.19 1.88 16.92
C GLY A 301 4.35 0.77 17.55
N THR A 302 4.60 -0.45 17.10
CA THR A 302 4.00 -1.67 17.67
C THR A 302 4.61 -2.02 19.03
N PRO A 303 3.99 -2.92 19.82
CA PRO A 303 4.56 -3.38 21.08
C PRO A 303 5.99 -3.93 20.97
N ALA A 304 6.35 -4.62 19.90
CA ALA A 304 7.71 -5.11 19.70
C ALA A 304 8.69 -4.03 19.19
N ARG A 305 8.19 -2.93 18.63
CA ARG A 305 8.98 -1.83 18.06
C ARG A 305 8.41 -0.45 18.43
N PRO A 306 8.31 -0.11 19.71
CA PRO A 306 7.58 1.07 20.16
C PRO A 306 8.17 2.40 19.68
N SER A 307 9.47 2.42 19.35
CA SER A 307 10.16 3.62 18.87
C SER A 307 10.13 3.80 17.36
N LEU A 308 9.53 2.85 16.62
CA LEU A 308 9.44 2.91 15.17
C LEU A 308 7.97 3.20 14.77
N PRO A 309 7.63 4.45 14.45
CA PRO A 309 6.29 4.80 14.03
C PRO A 309 5.81 3.96 12.84
N ILE A 310 4.51 3.69 12.82
CA ILE A 310 3.92 2.84 11.78
C ILE A 310 3.63 3.71 10.55
N ASP A 311 4.12 3.25 9.40
CA ASP A 311 3.88 3.85 8.09
C ASP A 311 2.76 3.06 7.38
N ILE A 312 1.65 3.74 7.04
CA ILE A 312 0.46 3.09 6.48
C ILE A 312 -0.10 3.80 5.26
N TYR A 313 -0.78 3.01 4.43
CA TYR A 313 -1.68 3.47 3.38
C TYR A 313 -3.08 2.91 3.64
N VAL A 314 -4.07 3.80 3.78
CA VAL A 314 -5.48 3.41 3.98
C VAL A 314 -6.08 2.99 2.65
N PHE A 315 -6.71 1.83 2.63
CA PHE A 315 -7.45 1.31 1.49
C PHE A 315 -8.95 1.55 1.72
N ALA A 316 -9.62 2.39 0.93
CA ALA A 316 -9.14 3.11 -0.22
C ALA A 316 -9.79 4.51 -0.30
N LEU A 317 -9.35 5.35 -1.24
CA LEU A 317 -9.91 6.69 -1.40
C LEU A 317 -11.38 6.65 -1.81
N PHE A 318 -11.71 5.87 -2.84
CA PHE A 318 -13.07 5.77 -3.38
C PHE A 318 -13.61 4.34 -3.34
N ASN A 319 -14.93 4.21 -3.32
CA ASN A 319 -15.59 3.00 -3.74
C ASN A 319 -15.38 2.77 -5.24
N GLU A 320 -15.12 1.52 -5.64
CA GLU A 320 -14.77 1.15 -7.02
C GLU A 320 -15.81 0.16 -7.57
N ASP A 321 -16.74 0.65 -8.39
CA ASP A 321 -17.93 -0.10 -8.83
C ASP A 321 -17.66 -1.29 -9.76
N LEU A 322 -16.51 -1.32 -10.43
CA LEU A 322 -16.10 -2.39 -11.35
C LEU A 322 -15.14 -3.41 -10.73
N LYS A 323 -14.78 -3.25 -9.44
CA LYS A 323 -13.85 -4.17 -8.79
C LYS A 323 -14.48 -5.57 -8.70
N PRO A 324 -13.77 -6.64 -9.15
CA PRO A 324 -14.30 -8.00 -9.09
C PRO A 324 -14.36 -8.52 -7.64
N GLY A 325 -15.00 -9.65 -7.45
CA GLY A 325 -15.09 -10.31 -6.15
C GLY A 325 -16.39 -9.97 -5.39
N PRO A 326 -16.44 -10.27 -4.08
CA PRO A 326 -17.61 -10.04 -3.23
C PRO A 326 -17.96 -8.54 -3.10
N THR A 327 -19.11 -8.23 -2.54
CA THR A 327 -19.61 -6.85 -2.43
C THR A 327 -18.67 -5.96 -1.64
N SER A 328 -17.96 -6.48 -0.65
CA SER A 328 -16.99 -5.72 0.16
C SER A 328 -15.90 -5.09 -0.70
N GLU A 329 -15.42 -5.78 -1.75
CA GLU A 329 -14.34 -5.30 -2.62
C GLU A 329 -14.63 -3.94 -3.28
N ARG A 330 -15.91 -3.64 -3.52
CA ARG A 330 -16.38 -2.39 -4.12
C ARG A 330 -16.68 -1.29 -3.09
N ASN A 331 -16.52 -1.57 -1.79
CA ASN A 331 -17.01 -0.71 -0.72
C ASN A 331 -15.98 -0.40 0.38
N TYR A 332 -14.70 -0.34 0.04
CA TYR A 332 -13.63 0.08 0.96
C TYR A 332 -13.39 1.60 0.97
N GLY A 333 -14.03 2.35 0.07
CA GLY A 333 -13.81 3.78 -0.09
C GLY A 333 -14.13 4.59 1.16
N LEU A 334 -13.29 5.60 1.45
CA LEU A 334 -13.60 6.66 2.40
C LEU A 334 -14.64 7.62 1.79
N TYR A 335 -14.63 7.73 0.48
CA TYR A 335 -15.51 8.61 -0.31
C TYR A 335 -16.26 7.83 -1.39
N TYR A 336 -17.46 8.29 -1.69
CA TYR A 336 -18.12 7.95 -2.95
C TYR A 336 -17.45 8.69 -4.10
N PRO A 337 -17.60 8.19 -5.36
CA PRO A 337 -17.02 8.85 -6.55
C PRO A 337 -17.46 10.30 -6.78
N ASP A 338 -18.62 10.71 -6.23
CA ASP A 338 -19.10 12.09 -6.28
C ASP A 338 -18.36 13.03 -5.30
N GLY A 339 -17.47 12.47 -4.46
CA GLY A 339 -16.70 13.20 -3.45
C GLY A 339 -17.39 13.33 -2.10
N THR A 340 -18.59 12.74 -1.91
CA THR A 340 -19.24 12.70 -0.60
C THR A 340 -18.62 11.63 0.29
N PRO A 341 -18.42 11.88 1.60
CA PRO A 341 -17.92 10.87 2.52
C PRO A 341 -18.86 9.67 2.63
N VAL A 342 -18.31 8.46 2.61
CA VAL A 342 -19.09 7.23 2.90
C VAL A 342 -19.51 7.24 4.38
N TYR A 343 -18.63 7.68 5.27
CA TYR A 343 -18.85 7.85 6.72
C TYR A 343 -17.94 8.97 7.24
N ASP A 344 -18.24 9.46 8.43
CA ASP A 344 -17.40 10.45 9.09
C ASP A 344 -16.15 9.75 9.67
N ILE A 345 -14.96 10.21 9.26
CA ILE A 345 -13.66 9.71 9.73
C ILE A 345 -12.92 10.71 10.62
N GLY A 346 -13.60 11.78 11.06
CA GLY A 346 -12.99 12.82 11.88
C GLY A 346 -12.04 13.77 11.13
N LEU A 347 -11.85 13.60 9.81
CA LEU A 347 -11.05 14.52 8.99
C LEU A 347 -11.78 15.83 8.67
N GLN A 348 -13.07 15.93 9.00
CA GLN A 348 -13.92 17.07 8.64
C GLN A 348 -13.67 18.32 9.49
N SER A 349 -12.97 18.24 10.62
CA SER A 349 -12.76 19.38 11.51
C SER A 349 -11.87 20.49 10.92
N GLN A 350 -11.27 20.29 9.77
CA GLN A 350 -10.43 21.27 9.07
C GLN A 350 -10.91 21.63 7.66
N LEU A 351 -12.01 21.06 7.18
CA LEU A 351 -12.56 21.45 5.89
C LEU A 351 -13.38 22.73 6.05
N PRO A 352 -13.03 23.83 5.34
CA PRO A 352 -14.04 24.83 5.03
C PRO A 352 -15.18 24.09 4.33
N GLN A 353 -16.41 24.24 4.82
CA GLN A 353 -17.57 23.74 4.07
C GLN A 353 -17.41 24.22 2.62
N ILE A 354 -17.06 23.33 1.74
CA ILE A 354 -17.27 23.57 0.30
C ILE A 354 -18.77 23.56 0.20
N ALA A 355 -19.35 24.77 0.29
CA ALA A 355 -20.76 25.00 0.03
C ALA A 355 -21.05 24.19 -1.22
N SER A 356 -22.10 23.39 -1.18
CA SER A 356 -22.63 22.62 -2.29
C SER A 356 -22.82 23.56 -3.50
N ALA A 357 -21.70 23.88 -4.14
CA ALA A 357 -21.69 24.51 -5.43
C ALA A 357 -22.24 23.45 -6.36
N ALA A 358 -23.54 23.57 -6.58
CA ALA A 358 -24.32 22.78 -7.50
C ALA A 358 -23.47 22.46 -8.72
N PHE A 359 -23.31 21.16 -8.98
CA PHE A 359 -22.71 20.65 -10.20
C PHE A 359 -23.62 21.04 -11.38
N TYR A 360 -23.53 22.28 -11.82
CA TYR A 360 -24.11 22.68 -13.11
C TYR A 360 -23.21 22.06 -14.18
N ILE A 361 -23.71 21.03 -14.82
CA ILE A 361 -23.22 20.57 -16.11
C ILE A 361 -23.43 21.76 -17.04
N ASP A 362 -22.37 22.40 -17.48
CA ASP A 362 -22.41 23.41 -18.52
C ASP A 362 -22.73 22.74 -19.89
N SER A 363 -24.02 22.65 -20.18
CA SER A 363 -24.56 22.16 -21.44
C SER A 363 -24.68 23.33 -22.44
N ALA A 364 -23.57 23.97 -22.75
CA ALA A 364 -23.55 24.98 -23.78
C ALA A 364 -22.24 24.98 -24.57
N SER A 365 -22.10 24.02 -25.50
CA SER A 365 -21.37 24.23 -26.75
C SER A 365 -21.68 23.15 -27.77
N THR A 366 -22.90 23.15 -28.31
CA THR A 366 -23.17 22.57 -29.62
C THR A 366 -22.54 23.45 -30.68
N ARG A 367 -21.37 23.13 -31.16
CA ARG A 367 -20.91 23.58 -32.50
C ARG A 367 -20.59 22.34 -33.33
N ASN A 368 -21.39 22.23 -34.40
CA ASN A 368 -21.31 21.27 -35.47
C ASN A 368 -19.88 21.03 -35.96
N VAL A 369 -19.39 19.79 -35.84
CA VAL A 369 -18.39 19.27 -36.75
C VAL A 369 -18.93 17.96 -37.32
N ARG A 370 -19.29 18.02 -38.61
CA ARG A 370 -19.55 16.81 -39.42
C ARG A 370 -18.25 16.04 -39.53
N ALA A 371 -18.18 14.92 -38.91
CA ALA A 371 -17.15 13.91 -39.17
C ALA A 371 -17.80 12.72 -39.89
N THR A 372 -17.34 12.47 -41.11
CA THR A 372 -17.70 11.35 -41.96
C THR A 372 -17.22 10.05 -41.32
N LEU A 373 -18.15 9.14 -40.98
CA LEU A 373 -17.85 7.78 -40.60
C LEU A 373 -17.33 7.01 -41.84
N SER A 374 -16.10 6.50 -41.73
CA SER A 374 -15.65 5.37 -42.54
C SER A 374 -15.71 4.10 -41.69
N LEU A 375 -16.65 3.23 -42.06
CA LEU A 375 -16.81 1.89 -41.49
C LEU A 375 -15.67 1.00 -41.95
N ILE A 376 -14.89 0.45 -41.04
CA ILE A 376 -14.03 -0.74 -41.29
C ILE A 376 -14.54 -1.82 -40.34
N PRO A 377 -14.93 -2.98 -40.86
CA PRO A 377 -15.39 -4.12 -40.05
C PRO A 377 -14.22 -4.92 -39.51
N TYR A 378 -14.16 -5.15 -38.20
CA TYR A 378 -13.33 -6.18 -37.60
C TYR A 378 -14.18 -7.41 -37.24
N PRO A 379 -13.67 -8.62 -37.49
CA PRO A 379 -14.43 -9.84 -37.27
C PRO A 379 -14.50 -10.25 -35.80
N LEU A 380 -15.70 -10.67 -35.39
CA LEU A 380 -15.95 -11.40 -34.15
C LEU A 380 -15.10 -12.69 -34.12
N SER A 381 -14.33 -12.89 -33.09
CA SER A 381 -13.95 -14.22 -32.65
C SER A 381 -14.44 -14.47 -31.24
N LEU A 382 -15.44 -15.34 -31.18
CA LEU A 382 -15.97 -16.00 -30.00
C LEU A 382 -14.86 -16.77 -29.26
N PHE A 383 -14.71 -16.57 -27.96
CA PHE A 383 -14.24 -17.63 -27.07
C PHE A 383 -15.08 -17.65 -25.80
N LEU A 384 -16.06 -18.56 -25.85
CA LEU A 384 -16.64 -19.18 -24.67
C LEU A 384 -15.62 -20.20 -24.14
N HIS A 385 -15.28 -20.15 -22.88
CA HIS A 385 -15.02 -21.34 -22.08
C HIS A 385 -15.45 -21.12 -20.64
N LEU A 386 -16.54 -21.80 -20.32
CA LEU A 386 -16.92 -22.22 -18.97
C LEU A 386 -15.94 -23.28 -18.46
N SER A 387 -15.72 -23.26 -17.16
CA SER A 387 -15.71 -24.40 -16.21
C SER A 387 -15.15 -23.87 -14.89
N MET A 388 -15.96 -23.79 -13.92
CA MET A 388 -16.24 -24.63 -12.74
C MET A 388 -15.10 -25.60 -12.37
N ILE A 389 -14.45 -25.40 -11.30
CA ILE A 389 -14.49 -26.07 -9.98
C ILE A 389 -13.70 -25.18 -9.02
#